data_297cf0de8f51b971e37da27dd20de9e3
#
_entry.id   297cf0de8f51b971e37da27dd20de9e3
#
_cell.length_a   1.000
_cell.length_b   1.000
_cell.length_c   1.000
_cell.angle_alpha   90.00
_cell.angle_beta   90.00
_cell.angle_gamma   90.00
#
_symmetry.space_group_name_H-M   'P 1'
#
loop_
_entity.id
_entity.type
_entity.pdbx_description
1 polymer ?
#
loop_
_entity_poly.entity_id
_entity_poly.type
_entity_poly.pdbx_seq_one_letter_code
_entity_poly.pdbx_strand_id
1 'polypeptide(L)'
;MLLPNDQHEPVFIDSIVLVSKGEEGNHNDQVESGKQLCDQQHQGNTSLMRAVFNLTKSAIGLGALFLPGNMKRMGLVGGVLMLVLGAVTCSLSLHFLARTSHKHNVSDFFKMAHRVAGGRHASGVALALVLFQFGGLIAYASFVGQYMAGFLSIVVKNRSNNTGGGFFTSPGFLSCVLCAVFIFPLSCMHDMRKIANASIAGMICVFYIFTLTVVDFLVDLGRGRTAGSESITLFRLKSDFLNTFSNMVFAYVNHFTLVSLVPALKNRSWPRRAALIWSSSGIVTAVYVGMGVAGYLHFGNSVTPDILSAPAKPGIAYALGRLAMSLVLIASYPLQCDPTRTASDQLLLEFVNPNSWVSRNPRVRHYAWTLFFVFGPCLIAVTLRAYVMPILEVFSSACGSLLVFILPPYYFLKLVGGGFRWTEMSSKPVSSGDTFNK
;
A
#
# COMPACT_ATOMS: atom_id res chain seq x y z
N MET A 1 -30.34 28.31 31.11
CA MET A 1 -30.24 26.99 31.67
C MET A 1 -29.05 26.30 31.02
N LEU A 2 -28.10 25.89 31.84
CA LEU A 2 -26.67 25.63 31.64
C LEU A 2 -26.33 24.63 30.52
N LEU A 3 -25.38 25.01 29.67
CA LEU A 3 -24.64 24.11 28.77
C LEU A 3 -23.48 23.50 29.55
N PRO A 4 -23.10 22.24 29.34
CA PRO A 4 -21.82 21.71 29.83
C PRO A 4 -20.72 21.99 28.82
N ASN A 5 -19.67 22.54 29.37
CA ASN A 5 -18.41 22.92 28.76
C ASN A 5 -17.50 21.68 28.75
N ASP A 6 -17.28 21.04 27.61
CA ASP A 6 -16.27 19.99 27.46
C ASP A 6 -15.03 20.59 26.76
N GLN A 7 -14.19 21.25 27.58
CA GLN A 7 -12.82 21.53 27.23
C GLN A 7 -11.96 20.32 27.61
N HIS A 8 -11.57 19.50 26.64
CA HIS A 8 -10.40 18.63 26.75
C HIS A 8 -9.16 19.40 26.31
N GLU A 9 -8.60 20.21 27.19
CA GLU A 9 -7.20 20.64 27.11
C GLU A 9 -6.27 19.56 27.69
N PRO A 10 -5.03 19.43 27.17
CA PRO A 10 -4.17 18.29 27.47
C PRO A 10 -3.64 18.37 28.91
N VAL A 11 -3.86 17.29 29.66
CA VAL A 11 -3.31 16.99 30.98
C VAL A 11 -1.78 16.82 30.91
N PHE A 12 -1.04 17.84 30.49
CA PHE A 12 0.43 17.76 30.32
C PHE A 12 1.22 18.68 31.26
N ILE A 13 0.55 19.55 32.04
CA ILE A 13 1.23 20.52 32.89
C ILE A 13 1.18 20.13 34.37
N ASP A 14 0.16 19.38 34.81
CA ASP A 14 0.01 19.07 36.24
C ASP A 14 0.92 17.97 36.79
N SER A 15 1.46 17.09 35.93
CA SER A 15 2.37 16.03 36.38
C SER A 15 3.81 16.51 36.64
N ILE A 16 4.21 17.68 36.11
CA ILE A 16 5.55 18.23 36.36
C ILE A 16 5.60 19.03 37.68
N VAL A 17 4.46 19.59 38.09
CA VAL A 17 4.39 20.43 39.31
C VAL A 17 4.28 19.61 40.60
N LEU A 18 3.79 18.36 40.54
CA LEU A 18 3.66 17.50 41.74
C LEU A 18 4.97 16.79 42.14
N VAL A 19 5.99 16.74 41.27
CA VAL A 19 7.30 16.12 41.59
C VAL A 19 8.26 17.08 42.30
N SER A 20 7.94 18.38 42.36
CA SER A 20 8.83 19.37 42.97
C SER A 20 8.63 19.61 44.47
N LYS A 21 7.77 18.81 45.12
CA LYS A 21 7.52 18.94 46.59
C LYS A 21 7.71 17.61 47.32
N GLY A 22 8.92 17.09 47.36
CA GLY A 22 9.24 15.95 48.19
C GLY A 22 10.62 15.38 47.92
N GLU A 23 11.49 15.58 48.87
CA GLU A 23 12.79 14.94 49.12
C GLU A 23 13.96 15.25 48.18
N GLU A 24 15.04 15.73 48.81
CA GLU A 24 16.40 15.90 48.30
C GLU A 24 17.02 14.54 47.97
N GLY A 25 16.57 13.95 46.86
CA GLY A 25 17.23 12.83 46.18
C GLY A 25 18.15 13.36 45.08
N ASN A 26 19.30 12.73 44.94
CA ASN A 26 20.37 13.09 44.02
C ASN A 26 19.83 13.49 42.61
N HIS A 27 20.06 14.74 42.20
CA HIS A 27 19.54 15.36 40.99
C HIS A 27 19.83 14.53 39.70
N ASN A 28 20.91 13.74 39.70
CA ASN A 28 21.28 12.86 38.60
C ASN A 28 20.35 11.66 38.47
N ASP A 29 19.89 11.07 39.58
CA ASP A 29 19.00 9.90 39.55
C ASP A 29 17.57 10.28 39.12
N GLN A 30 17.13 11.47 39.42
CA GLN A 30 15.83 12.00 38.97
C GLN A 30 15.86 12.36 37.48
N VAL A 31 16.97 12.87 36.95
CA VAL A 31 17.16 13.18 35.54
C VAL A 31 17.26 11.86 34.71
N GLU A 32 17.95 10.83 35.22
CA GLU A 32 18.01 9.53 34.60
C GLU A 32 16.66 8.79 34.64
N SER A 33 15.97 8.85 35.78
CA SER A 33 14.62 8.26 35.91
C SER A 33 13.61 8.97 35.03
N GLY A 34 13.64 10.31 34.92
CA GLY A 34 12.83 11.08 33.98
C GLY A 34 13.16 10.79 32.51
N LYS A 35 14.44 10.59 32.18
CA LYS A 35 14.85 10.15 30.82
C LYS A 35 14.38 8.73 30.51
N GLN A 36 14.49 7.80 31.47
CA GLN A 36 14.00 6.42 31.29
C GLN A 36 12.47 6.36 31.13
N LEU A 37 11.71 7.16 31.88
CA LEU A 37 10.26 7.28 31.75
C LEU A 37 9.86 7.91 30.40
N CYS A 38 10.57 8.94 29.95
CA CYS A 38 10.34 9.57 28.65
C CYS A 38 10.69 8.63 27.48
N ASP A 39 11.77 7.85 27.60
CA ASP A 39 12.14 6.82 26.61
C ASP A 39 11.17 5.63 26.61
N GLN A 40 10.62 5.25 27.76
CA GLN A 40 9.59 4.20 27.84
C GLN A 40 8.24 4.64 27.24
N GLN A 41 7.85 5.91 27.42
CA GLN A 41 6.62 6.44 26.82
C GLN A 41 6.67 6.55 25.29
N HIS A 42 7.87 6.56 24.68
CA HIS A 42 8.06 6.67 23.22
C HIS A 42 8.37 5.33 22.54
N GLN A 43 8.43 4.21 23.27
CA GLN A 43 8.63 2.90 22.66
C GLN A 43 7.33 2.33 22.08
N GLY A 44 7.34 2.11 20.75
CA GLY A 44 6.26 1.41 20.09
C GLY A 44 6.09 -0.04 20.62
N ASN A 45 4.86 -0.56 20.59
CA ASN A 45 4.52 -1.88 21.15
C ASN A 45 4.45 -2.99 20.10
N THR A 46 4.75 -2.68 18.82
CA THR A 46 4.63 -3.65 17.73
C THR A 46 5.85 -4.58 17.67
N SER A 47 5.63 -5.89 17.81
CA SER A 47 6.69 -6.88 17.64
C SER A 47 7.21 -6.92 16.20
N LEU A 48 8.47 -7.35 16.00
CA LEU A 48 9.07 -7.46 14.67
C LEU A 48 8.24 -8.34 13.71
N MET A 49 7.82 -9.53 14.17
CA MET A 49 7.00 -10.44 13.36
C MET A 49 5.70 -9.82 12.91
N ARG A 50 5.00 -9.10 13.79
CA ARG A 50 3.76 -8.39 13.45
C ARG A 50 4.02 -7.25 12.45
N ALA A 51 5.13 -6.55 12.60
CA ALA A 51 5.53 -5.50 11.67
C ALA A 51 5.89 -6.07 10.28
N VAL A 52 6.66 -7.17 10.23
CA VAL A 52 6.97 -7.90 8.96
C VAL A 52 5.68 -8.33 8.28
N PHE A 53 4.76 -8.95 9.03
CA PHE A 53 3.47 -9.36 8.49
C PHE A 53 2.68 -8.18 7.91
N ASN A 54 2.60 -7.06 8.63
CA ASN A 54 1.87 -5.88 8.17
C ASN A 54 2.51 -5.24 6.93
N LEU A 55 3.84 -5.19 6.87
CA LEU A 55 4.56 -4.65 5.72
C LEU A 55 4.43 -5.56 4.50
N THR A 56 4.56 -6.88 4.68
CA THR A 56 4.34 -7.89 3.63
C THR A 56 2.93 -7.80 3.06
N LYS A 57 1.94 -7.77 3.94
CA LYS A 57 0.52 -7.67 3.58
C LYS A 57 0.21 -6.40 2.77
N SER A 58 0.86 -5.28 3.07
CA SER A 58 0.63 -4.02 2.34
C SER A 58 1.18 -4.05 0.91
N ALA A 59 2.18 -4.88 0.65
CA ALA A 59 2.71 -5.09 -0.70
C ALA A 59 1.89 -6.14 -1.48
N ILE A 60 1.57 -7.28 -0.84
CA ILE A 60 0.85 -8.38 -1.51
C ILE A 60 -0.62 -8.01 -1.71
N GLY A 61 -0.98 -7.70 -2.95
CA GLY A 61 -2.32 -7.30 -3.34
C GLY A 61 -2.63 -7.59 -4.81
N LEU A 62 -3.40 -6.72 -5.44
CA LEU A 62 -3.80 -6.81 -6.85
C LEU A 62 -2.60 -6.95 -7.80
N GLY A 63 -1.47 -6.30 -7.48
CA GLY A 63 -0.25 -6.35 -8.29
C GLY A 63 0.29 -7.76 -8.54
N ALA A 64 0.11 -8.70 -7.60
CA ALA A 64 0.56 -10.08 -7.74
C ALA A 64 -0.11 -10.80 -8.94
N LEU A 65 -1.37 -10.48 -9.23
CA LEU A 65 -2.14 -11.13 -10.30
C LEU A 65 -1.65 -10.78 -11.70
N PHE A 66 -0.94 -9.66 -11.87
CA PHE A 66 -0.41 -9.22 -13.17
C PHE A 66 0.98 -9.79 -13.48
N LEU A 67 1.64 -10.45 -12.54
CA LEU A 67 3.03 -10.90 -12.68
C LEU A 67 3.22 -11.91 -13.82
N PRO A 68 2.34 -12.92 -14.02
CA PRO A 68 2.46 -13.81 -15.16
C PRO A 68 2.35 -13.09 -16.50
N GLY A 69 1.44 -12.12 -16.61
CA GLY A 69 1.31 -11.25 -17.79
C GLY A 69 2.54 -10.36 -18.02
N ASN A 70 3.15 -9.87 -16.95
CA ASN A 70 4.40 -9.09 -17.03
C ASN A 70 5.59 -9.99 -17.47
N MET A 71 5.66 -11.24 -17.02
CA MET A 71 6.68 -12.19 -17.49
C MET A 71 6.52 -12.51 -18.98
N LYS A 72 5.30 -12.60 -19.51
CA LYS A 72 5.07 -12.72 -20.96
C LYS A 72 5.67 -11.55 -21.74
N ARG A 73 5.58 -10.33 -21.21
CA ARG A 73 6.10 -9.11 -21.85
C ARG A 73 7.63 -9.06 -21.86
N MET A 74 8.28 -9.52 -20.79
CA MET A 74 9.74 -9.44 -20.60
C MET A 74 10.50 -10.75 -20.87
N GLY A 75 9.79 -11.86 -20.96
CA GLY A 75 10.36 -13.18 -20.92
C GLY A 75 10.58 -13.69 -19.49
N LEU A 76 10.74 -14.98 -19.33
CA LEU A 76 10.84 -15.64 -18.03
C LEU A 76 12.04 -15.12 -17.20
N VAL A 77 13.23 -15.17 -17.80
CA VAL A 77 14.47 -14.72 -17.12
C VAL A 77 14.43 -13.19 -16.93
N GLY A 78 14.03 -12.45 -17.96
CA GLY A 78 13.88 -10.99 -17.88
C GLY A 78 12.93 -10.57 -16.77
N GLY A 79 11.77 -11.23 -16.65
CA GLY A 79 10.79 -10.98 -15.60
C GLY A 79 11.31 -11.26 -14.19
N VAL A 80 11.99 -12.40 -13.99
CA VAL A 80 12.61 -12.74 -12.70
C VAL A 80 13.69 -11.74 -12.31
N LEU A 81 14.59 -11.40 -13.24
CA LEU A 81 15.63 -10.41 -13.00
C LEU A 81 15.05 -9.04 -12.61
N MET A 82 13.98 -8.62 -13.28
CA MET A 82 13.30 -7.36 -12.97
C MET A 82 12.59 -7.38 -11.62
N LEU A 83 11.99 -8.50 -11.22
CA LEU A 83 11.42 -8.64 -9.88
C LEU A 83 12.50 -8.57 -8.80
N VAL A 84 13.63 -9.22 -8.99
CA VAL A 84 14.76 -9.15 -8.05
C VAL A 84 15.35 -7.73 -7.99
N LEU A 85 15.56 -7.09 -9.14
CA LEU A 85 16.03 -5.71 -9.22
C LEU A 85 15.05 -4.74 -8.53
N GLY A 86 13.75 -4.91 -8.78
CA GLY A 86 12.68 -4.15 -8.12
C GLY A 86 12.70 -4.34 -6.60
N ALA A 87 12.85 -5.57 -6.12
CA ALA A 87 12.96 -5.88 -4.70
C ALA A 87 14.16 -5.19 -4.03
N VAL A 88 15.33 -5.26 -4.66
CA VAL A 88 16.56 -4.63 -4.14
C VAL A 88 16.41 -3.11 -4.11
N THR A 89 16.00 -2.49 -5.22
CA THR A 89 15.84 -1.04 -5.32
C THR A 89 14.78 -0.50 -4.38
N CYS A 90 13.61 -1.18 -4.26
CA CYS A 90 12.58 -0.82 -3.30
C CYS A 90 13.08 -1.00 -1.85
N SER A 91 13.80 -2.08 -1.53
CA SER A 91 14.36 -2.28 -0.19
C SER A 91 15.35 -1.18 0.19
N LEU A 92 16.22 -0.76 -0.72
CA LEU A 92 17.13 0.36 -0.49
C LEU A 92 16.37 1.66 -0.24
N SER A 93 15.35 1.93 -1.03
CA SER A 93 14.47 3.08 -0.84
C SER A 93 13.77 3.06 0.53
N LEU A 94 13.24 1.90 0.94
CA LEU A 94 12.65 1.70 2.27
C LEU A 94 13.66 1.95 3.40
N HIS A 95 14.93 1.58 3.22
CA HIS A 95 15.99 1.88 4.20
C HIS A 95 16.23 3.37 4.36
N PHE A 96 16.28 4.15 3.27
CA PHE A 96 16.39 5.61 3.35
C PHE A 96 15.19 6.22 4.07
N LEU A 97 13.98 5.75 3.72
CA LEU A 97 12.75 6.22 4.32
C LEU A 97 12.67 5.88 5.81
N ALA A 98 13.03 4.65 6.21
CA ALA A 98 13.03 4.22 7.61
C ALA A 98 14.01 5.03 8.48
N ARG A 99 15.15 5.45 7.93
CA ARG A 99 16.11 6.32 8.62
C ARG A 99 15.53 7.71 8.83
N THR A 100 14.95 8.28 7.79
CA THR A 100 14.34 9.62 7.85
C THR A 100 13.16 9.63 8.81
N SER A 101 12.26 8.66 8.75
CA SER A 101 11.12 8.51 9.65
C SER A 101 11.57 8.36 11.11
N HIS A 102 12.61 7.54 11.36
CA HIS A 102 13.15 7.34 12.69
C HIS A 102 13.75 8.63 13.30
N LYS A 103 14.60 9.35 12.53
CA LYS A 103 15.25 10.58 13.02
C LYS A 103 14.23 11.68 13.32
N HIS A 104 13.24 11.85 12.48
CA HIS A 104 12.21 12.88 12.67
C HIS A 104 11.03 12.43 13.55
N ASN A 105 11.01 11.16 13.97
CA ASN A 105 9.91 10.53 14.73
C ASN A 105 8.53 10.82 14.10
N VAL A 106 8.40 10.61 12.80
CA VAL A 106 7.19 10.90 12.02
C VAL A 106 6.57 9.60 11.51
N SER A 107 5.25 9.47 11.68
CA SER A 107 4.46 8.30 11.28
C SER A 107 3.66 8.52 9.99
N ASP A 108 3.79 9.69 9.37
CA ASP A 108 3.02 10.09 8.19
C ASP A 108 3.94 10.64 7.12
N PHE A 109 3.70 10.25 5.86
CA PHE A 109 4.56 10.61 4.72
C PHE A 109 4.50 12.11 4.40
N PHE A 110 3.32 12.73 4.52
CA PHE A 110 3.15 14.16 4.30
C PHE A 110 3.88 14.98 5.38
N LYS A 111 3.68 14.61 6.66
CA LYS A 111 4.36 15.27 7.78
C LYS A 111 5.89 15.16 7.65
N MET A 112 6.37 14.03 7.12
CA MET A 112 7.79 13.85 6.84
C MET A 112 8.26 14.79 5.73
N ALA A 113 7.53 14.88 4.63
CA ALA A 113 7.83 15.82 3.54
C ALA A 113 7.87 17.26 4.04
N HIS A 114 6.90 17.65 4.87
CA HIS A 114 6.82 18.98 5.45
C HIS A 114 8.02 19.30 6.36
N ARG A 115 8.41 18.36 7.24
CA ARG A 115 9.56 18.55 8.13
C ARG A 115 10.90 18.61 7.40
N VAL A 116 11.06 17.81 6.35
CA VAL A 116 12.35 17.71 5.63
C VAL A 116 12.53 18.84 4.64
N ALA A 117 11.47 19.27 3.95
CA ALA A 117 11.62 20.18 2.81
C ALA A 117 10.62 21.37 2.78
N GLY A 118 9.80 21.51 3.83
CA GLY A 118 8.86 22.62 3.98
C GLY A 118 7.50 22.43 3.29
N GLY A 119 6.58 23.39 3.49
CA GLY A 119 5.17 23.28 3.09
C GLY A 119 4.97 23.09 1.60
N ARG A 120 5.53 23.98 0.74
CA ARG A 120 5.38 23.89 -0.73
C ARG A 120 5.81 22.53 -1.31
N HIS A 121 6.89 21.96 -0.76
CA HIS A 121 7.34 20.62 -1.16
C HIS A 121 6.35 19.55 -0.71
N ALA A 122 5.84 19.66 0.52
CA ALA A 122 4.85 18.74 1.07
C ALA A 122 3.56 18.72 0.24
N SER A 123 3.09 19.87 -0.25
CA SER A 123 1.94 19.97 -1.15
C SER A 123 2.17 19.25 -2.48
N GLY A 124 3.36 19.41 -3.07
CA GLY A 124 3.74 18.67 -4.29
C GLY A 124 3.75 17.15 -4.06
N VAL A 125 4.26 16.70 -2.91
CA VAL A 125 4.28 15.28 -2.52
C VAL A 125 2.86 14.76 -2.27
N ALA A 126 2.02 15.54 -1.60
CA ALA A 126 0.62 15.16 -1.37
C ALA A 126 -0.15 15.03 -2.70
N LEU A 127 0.07 15.95 -3.65
CA LEU A 127 -0.53 15.85 -4.99
C LEU A 127 -0.07 14.58 -5.72
N ALA A 128 1.24 14.28 -5.70
CA ALA A 128 1.76 13.05 -6.31
C ALA A 128 1.18 11.80 -5.65
N LEU A 129 1.00 11.80 -4.33
CA LEU A 129 0.37 10.72 -3.58
C LEU A 129 -1.10 10.55 -3.98
N VAL A 130 -1.85 11.65 -4.06
CA VAL A 130 -3.26 11.62 -4.48
C VAL A 130 -3.41 11.06 -5.88
N LEU A 131 -2.59 11.51 -6.84
CA LEU A 131 -2.62 11.01 -8.22
C LEU A 131 -2.25 9.53 -8.30
N PHE A 132 -1.19 9.10 -7.59
CA PHE A 132 -0.78 7.71 -7.52
C PHE A 132 -1.91 6.80 -6.99
N GLN A 133 -2.49 7.19 -5.85
CA GLN A 133 -3.56 6.44 -5.21
C GLN A 133 -4.85 6.46 -6.04
N PHE A 134 -5.14 7.57 -6.73
CA PHE A 134 -6.31 7.69 -7.60
C PHE A 134 -6.26 6.67 -8.75
N GLY A 135 -5.09 6.46 -9.37
CA GLY A 135 -4.88 5.39 -10.34
C GLY A 135 -5.17 4.01 -9.76
N GLY A 136 -4.73 3.74 -8.53
CA GLY A 136 -5.04 2.50 -7.82
C GLY A 136 -6.53 2.31 -7.55
N LEU A 137 -7.24 3.37 -7.14
CA LEU A 137 -8.69 3.34 -6.91
C LEU A 137 -9.49 3.05 -8.19
N ILE A 138 -9.06 3.59 -9.35
CA ILE A 138 -9.66 3.27 -10.66
C ILE A 138 -9.49 1.78 -10.96
N ALA A 139 -8.29 1.24 -10.77
CA ALA A 139 -8.03 -0.18 -10.97
C ALA A 139 -8.90 -1.04 -10.03
N TYR A 140 -8.96 -0.72 -8.75
CA TYR A 140 -9.79 -1.45 -7.78
C TYR A 140 -11.27 -1.44 -8.18
N ALA A 141 -11.84 -0.28 -8.53
CA ALA A 141 -13.23 -0.17 -8.97
C ALA A 141 -13.51 -1.02 -10.23
N SER A 142 -12.57 -1.06 -11.18
CA SER A 142 -12.69 -1.87 -12.39
C SER A 142 -12.64 -3.37 -12.10
N PHE A 143 -11.64 -3.83 -11.33
CA PHE A 143 -11.44 -5.25 -11.07
C PHE A 143 -12.49 -5.85 -10.13
N VAL A 144 -13.04 -5.08 -9.19
CA VAL A 144 -14.18 -5.52 -8.36
C VAL A 144 -15.33 -6.01 -9.22
N GLY A 145 -15.74 -5.21 -10.21
CA GLY A 145 -16.84 -5.58 -11.11
C GLY A 145 -16.46 -6.72 -12.07
N GLN A 146 -15.21 -6.72 -12.57
CA GLN A 146 -14.74 -7.78 -13.48
C GLN A 146 -14.71 -9.15 -12.81
N TYR A 147 -14.19 -9.24 -11.59
CA TYR A 147 -14.11 -10.50 -10.85
C TYR A 147 -15.50 -10.98 -10.42
N MET A 148 -16.37 -10.08 -9.96
CA MET A 148 -17.74 -10.44 -9.62
C MET A 148 -18.51 -10.91 -10.85
N ALA A 149 -18.39 -10.24 -12.00
CA ALA A 149 -18.99 -10.68 -13.26
C ALA A 149 -18.46 -12.05 -13.69
N GLY A 150 -17.15 -12.25 -13.59
CA GLY A 150 -16.52 -13.54 -13.89
C GLY A 150 -16.95 -14.68 -12.98
N PHE A 151 -17.22 -14.42 -11.70
CA PHE A 151 -17.82 -15.38 -10.78
C PHE A 151 -19.27 -15.69 -11.17
N LEU A 152 -20.10 -14.66 -11.33
CA LEU A 152 -21.53 -14.82 -11.66
C LEU A 152 -21.73 -15.53 -13.01
N SER A 153 -20.89 -15.29 -14.00
CA SER A 153 -20.99 -15.96 -15.31
C SER A 153 -20.87 -17.47 -15.20
N ILE A 154 -20.05 -17.99 -14.28
CA ILE A 154 -19.92 -19.44 -14.05
C ILE A 154 -21.15 -19.99 -13.31
N VAL A 155 -21.62 -19.27 -12.30
CA VAL A 155 -22.79 -19.68 -11.49
C VAL A 155 -24.07 -19.68 -12.35
N VAL A 156 -24.27 -18.63 -13.15
CA VAL A 156 -25.44 -18.49 -14.03
C VAL A 156 -25.41 -19.50 -15.18
N LYS A 157 -24.23 -19.71 -15.80
CA LYS A 157 -24.08 -20.70 -16.88
C LYS A 157 -24.38 -22.12 -16.43
N ASN A 158 -24.02 -22.47 -15.17
CA ASN A 158 -24.38 -23.78 -14.61
C ASN A 158 -25.89 -23.94 -14.32
N ARG A 159 -26.66 -22.84 -14.27
CA ARG A 159 -28.09 -22.87 -13.92
C ARG A 159 -29.03 -22.65 -15.10
N SER A 160 -28.53 -22.11 -16.20
CA SER A 160 -29.31 -21.79 -17.38
C SER A 160 -28.50 -22.03 -18.67
N ASN A 161 -29.03 -22.81 -19.58
CA ASN A 161 -28.47 -23.02 -20.92
C ASN A 161 -28.51 -21.77 -21.82
N ASN A 162 -28.95 -20.63 -21.30
CA ASN A 162 -29.04 -19.37 -22.02
C ASN A 162 -27.72 -18.61 -21.99
N THR A 163 -27.09 -18.42 -23.12
CA THR A 163 -25.79 -17.77 -23.35
C THR A 163 -25.82 -16.23 -23.28
N GLY A 164 -26.87 -15.62 -22.76
CA GLY A 164 -27.01 -14.17 -22.66
C GLY A 164 -26.61 -13.63 -21.27
N GLY A 165 -25.39 -13.15 -21.11
CA GLY A 165 -25.03 -12.28 -19.97
C GLY A 165 -25.87 -11.00 -20.06
N GLY A 166 -26.95 -10.92 -19.24
CA GLY A 166 -27.81 -9.73 -19.21
C GLY A 166 -27.05 -8.49 -18.71
N PHE A 167 -27.62 -7.31 -18.88
CA PHE A 167 -27.13 -6.02 -18.39
C PHE A 167 -26.69 -6.11 -16.91
N PHE A 168 -27.42 -6.84 -16.07
CA PHE A 168 -27.16 -7.03 -14.64
C PHE A 168 -25.87 -7.82 -14.32
N THR A 169 -25.34 -8.59 -15.25
CA THR A 169 -24.07 -9.33 -15.11
C THR A 169 -22.89 -8.61 -15.75
N SER A 170 -23.14 -7.45 -16.35
CA SER A 170 -22.08 -6.66 -16.96
C SER A 170 -21.10 -6.15 -15.89
N PRO A 171 -19.77 -6.20 -16.14
CA PRO A 171 -18.77 -5.74 -15.16
C PRO A 171 -18.96 -4.27 -14.75
N GLY A 172 -19.38 -3.40 -15.68
CA GLY A 172 -19.61 -1.98 -15.38
C GLY A 172 -20.78 -1.77 -14.42
N PHE A 173 -21.91 -2.43 -14.66
CA PHE A 173 -23.05 -2.38 -13.75
C PHE A 173 -22.69 -2.89 -12.35
N LEU A 174 -22.00 -4.03 -12.28
CA LEU A 174 -21.56 -4.61 -11.01
C LEU A 174 -20.57 -3.72 -10.28
N SER A 175 -19.64 -3.05 -10.99
CA SER A 175 -18.75 -2.05 -10.38
C SER A 175 -19.57 -0.93 -9.72
N CYS A 176 -20.55 -0.36 -10.43
CA CYS A 176 -21.39 0.70 -9.87
C CYS A 176 -22.18 0.24 -8.65
N VAL A 177 -22.83 -0.92 -8.72
CA VAL A 177 -23.60 -1.47 -7.58
C VAL A 177 -22.72 -1.76 -6.38
N LEU A 178 -21.57 -2.42 -6.58
CA LEU A 178 -20.66 -2.76 -5.49
C LEU A 178 -20.00 -1.51 -4.89
N CYS A 179 -19.68 -0.51 -5.70
CA CYS A 179 -19.20 0.78 -5.21
C CYS A 179 -20.25 1.51 -4.37
N ALA A 180 -21.50 1.54 -4.81
CA ALA A 180 -22.57 2.25 -4.11
C ALA A 180 -23.00 1.52 -2.82
N VAL A 181 -23.18 0.19 -2.88
CA VAL A 181 -23.79 -0.59 -1.77
C VAL A 181 -22.77 -0.97 -0.70
N PHE A 182 -21.53 -1.28 -1.09
CA PHE A 182 -20.51 -1.79 -0.16
C PHE A 182 -19.35 -0.83 0.05
N ILE A 183 -18.72 -0.38 -1.04
CA ILE A 183 -17.47 0.41 -0.94
C ILE A 183 -17.74 1.77 -0.33
N PHE A 184 -18.78 2.47 -0.77
CA PHE A 184 -19.11 3.81 -0.26
C PHE A 184 -19.43 3.81 1.24
N PRO A 185 -20.35 2.97 1.77
CA PRO A 185 -20.62 2.92 3.21
C PRO A 185 -19.39 2.54 4.04
N LEU A 186 -18.58 1.57 3.57
CA LEU A 186 -17.34 1.18 4.23
C LEU A 186 -16.32 2.32 4.25
N SER A 187 -16.21 3.10 3.17
CA SER A 187 -15.29 4.23 3.06
C SER A 187 -15.74 5.45 3.89
N CYS A 188 -17.02 5.54 4.23
CA CYS A 188 -17.54 6.58 5.13
C CYS A 188 -17.20 6.34 6.61
N MET A 189 -16.78 5.13 6.98
CA MET A 189 -16.41 4.81 8.37
C MET A 189 -15.17 5.60 8.80
N HIS A 190 -15.20 6.12 10.03
CA HIS A 190 -14.06 6.83 10.63
C HIS A 190 -13.03 5.89 11.27
N ASP A 191 -13.47 4.72 11.73
CA ASP A 191 -12.60 3.75 12.41
C ASP A 191 -12.08 2.68 11.43
N MET A 192 -10.93 2.97 10.81
CA MET A 192 -10.27 2.05 9.88
C MET A 192 -9.70 0.79 10.54
N ARG A 193 -9.60 0.73 11.89
CA ARG A 193 -9.06 -0.44 12.60
C ARG A 193 -9.93 -1.68 12.42
N LYS A 194 -11.24 -1.51 12.34
CA LYS A 194 -12.19 -2.61 12.10
C LYS A 194 -12.01 -3.21 10.70
N ILE A 195 -11.72 -2.37 9.71
CA ILE A 195 -11.48 -2.78 8.31
C ILE A 195 -10.08 -3.39 8.16
N ALA A 196 -9.10 -2.96 8.96
CA ALA A 196 -7.75 -3.51 8.92
C ALA A 196 -7.71 -5.03 9.19
N ASN A 197 -8.62 -5.58 9.99
CA ASN A 197 -8.74 -7.02 10.19
C ASN A 197 -9.19 -7.77 8.92
N ALA A 198 -10.01 -7.15 8.08
CA ALA A 198 -10.41 -7.71 6.78
C ALA A 198 -9.22 -7.88 5.81
N SER A 199 -8.15 -7.11 6.02
CA SER A 199 -6.93 -7.29 5.21
C SER A 199 -6.19 -8.61 5.52
N ILE A 200 -6.41 -9.26 6.68
CA ILE A 200 -5.87 -10.61 6.95
C ILE A 200 -6.57 -11.62 6.03
N ALA A 201 -7.90 -11.53 5.93
CA ALA A 201 -8.66 -12.33 4.98
C ALA A 201 -8.17 -12.10 3.53
N GLY A 202 -7.82 -10.83 3.20
CA GLY A 202 -7.22 -10.47 1.91
C GLY A 202 -5.94 -11.23 1.61
N MET A 203 -5.05 -11.34 2.57
CA MET A 203 -3.82 -12.07 2.41
C MET A 203 -4.06 -13.58 2.23
N ILE A 204 -4.99 -14.16 2.98
CA ILE A 204 -5.40 -15.57 2.82
C ILE A 204 -5.93 -15.82 1.41
N CYS A 205 -6.74 -14.90 0.85
CA CYS A 205 -7.25 -15.00 -0.51
C CYS A 205 -6.14 -14.93 -1.58
N VAL A 206 -5.15 -14.05 -1.41
CA VAL A 206 -4.02 -14.00 -2.36
C VAL A 206 -3.17 -15.26 -2.26
N PHE A 207 -2.92 -15.77 -1.06
CA PHE A 207 -2.24 -17.07 -0.87
C PHE A 207 -3.05 -18.24 -1.45
N TYR A 208 -4.38 -18.22 -1.36
CA TYR A 208 -5.23 -19.20 -2.05
C TYR A 208 -5.01 -19.17 -3.56
N ILE A 209 -5.02 -17.99 -4.18
CA ILE A 209 -4.82 -17.85 -5.63
C ILE A 209 -3.38 -18.26 -6.00
N PHE A 210 -2.39 -17.90 -5.20
CA PHE A 210 -1.01 -18.35 -5.39
C PHE A 210 -0.91 -19.87 -5.37
N THR A 211 -1.45 -20.51 -4.33
CA THR A 211 -1.46 -21.97 -4.19
C THR A 211 -2.21 -22.63 -5.35
N LEU A 212 -3.37 -22.09 -5.72
CA LEU A 212 -4.14 -22.58 -6.86
C LEU A 212 -3.31 -22.55 -8.15
N THR A 213 -2.64 -21.43 -8.42
CA THR A 213 -1.81 -21.27 -9.64
C THR A 213 -0.64 -22.25 -9.65
N VAL A 214 0.05 -22.43 -8.53
CA VAL A 214 1.19 -23.34 -8.39
C VAL A 214 0.74 -24.80 -8.51
N VAL A 215 -0.33 -25.18 -7.81
CA VAL A 215 -0.86 -26.55 -7.85
C VAL A 215 -1.34 -26.91 -9.25
N ASP A 216 -2.08 -26.04 -9.93
CA ASP A 216 -2.51 -26.24 -11.30
C ASP A 216 -1.32 -26.42 -12.27
N PHE A 217 -0.30 -25.56 -12.11
CA PHE A 217 0.93 -25.70 -12.89
C PHE A 217 1.60 -27.07 -12.67
N LEU A 218 1.75 -27.50 -11.39
CA LEU A 218 2.39 -28.79 -11.07
C LEU A 218 1.59 -29.99 -11.57
N VAL A 219 0.26 -29.95 -11.46
CA VAL A 219 -0.64 -30.99 -11.97
C VAL A 219 -0.56 -31.10 -13.49
N ASP A 220 -0.57 -29.96 -14.20
CA ASP A 220 -0.50 -29.97 -15.65
C ASP A 220 0.92 -30.28 -16.17
N LEU A 221 1.97 -29.95 -15.40
CA LEU A 221 3.34 -30.38 -15.67
C LEU A 221 3.44 -31.90 -15.61
N GLY A 222 2.88 -32.55 -14.56
CA GLY A 222 2.84 -34.01 -14.45
C GLY A 222 2.02 -34.71 -15.52
N ARG A 223 1.08 -33.98 -16.18
CA ARG A 223 0.25 -34.48 -17.29
C ARG A 223 0.78 -34.13 -18.69
N GLY A 224 1.93 -33.44 -18.76
CA GLY A 224 2.48 -32.94 -20.02
C GLY A 224 1.60 -31.89 -20.73
N ARG A 225 0.76 -31.16 -20.01
CA ARG A 225 -0.19 -30.17 -20.52
C ARG A 225 0.24 -28.72 -20.35
N THR A 226 1.47 -28.48 -19.90
CA THR A 226 2.01 -27.12 -19.79
C THR A 226 2.28 -26.51 -21.15
N ALA A 227 2.41 -25.20 -21.19
CA ALA A 227 2.79 -24.50 -22.40
C ALA A 227 4.07 -25.09 -23.01
N GLY A 228 4.04 -25.47 -24.27
CA GLY A 228 5.23 -26.03 -24.96
C GLY A 228 6.39 -25.03 -24.91
N SER A 229 7.62 -25.55 -24.98
CA SER A 229 8.85 -24.73 -24.93
C SER A 229 8.88 -23.63 -26.00
N GLU A 230 8.23 -23.84 -27.15
CA GLU A 230 8.09 -22.85 -28.24
C GLU A 230 7.24 -21.63 -27.83
N SER A 231 6.34 -21.77 -26.84
CA SER A 231 5.49 -20.69 -26.35
C SER A 231 6.13 -19.88 -25.24
N ILE A 232 7.30 -20.28 -24.72
CA ILE A 232 8.00 -19.63 -23.62
C ILE A 232 9.20 -18.87 -24.18
N THR A 233 9.20 -17.55 -23.95
CA THR A 233 10.32 -16.69 -24.31
C THR A 233 11.17 -16.46 -23.04
N LEU A 234 12.48 -16.73 -23.14
CA LEU A 234 13.38 -16.55 -21.99
C LEU A 234 13.68 -15.06 -21.73
N PHE A 235 13.89 -14.28 -22.76
CA PHE A 235 14.22 -12.87 -22.66
C PHE A 235 13.63 -12.07 -23.83
N ARG A 236 12.95 -10.95 -23.50
CA ARG A 236 12.33 -10.08 -24.50
C ARG A 236 12.53 -8.61 -24.09
N LEU A 237 13.26 -7.87 -24.92
CA LEU A 237 13.36 -6.42 -24.82
C LEU A 237 12.49 -5.78 -25.92
N LYS A 238 11.39 -5.19 -25.51
CA LYS A 238 10.50 -4.40 -26.37
C LYS A 238 10.30 -3.01 -25.78
N SER A 239 9.64 -2.13 -26.53
CA SER A 239 9.26 -0.77 -26.10
C SER A 239 8.44 -0.75 -24.80
N ASP A 240 7.73 -1.84 -24.50
CA ASP A 240 6.93 -1.98 -23.27
C ASP A 240 7.74 -2.24 -22.00
N PHE A 241 9.07 -2.33 -22.10
CA PHE A 241 9.94 -2.65 -20.97
C PHE A 241 9.74 -1.70 -19.78
N LEU A 242 9.73 -0.39 -20.03
CA LEU A 242 9.58 0.63 -18.98
C LEU A 242 8.19 0.54 -18.30
N ASN A 243 7.14 0.33 -19.07
CA ASN A 243 5.79 0.18 -18.53
C ASN A 243 5.68 -1.09 -17.67
N THR A 244 6.27 -2.20 -18.15
CA THR A 244 6.24 -3.47 -17.40
C THR A 244 7.08 -3.36 -16.11
N PHE A 245 8.20 -2.67 -16.15
CA PHE A 245 9.00 -2.38 -14.95
C PHE A 245 8.20 -1.53 -13.95
N SER A 246 7.50 -0.48 -14.40
CA SER A 246 6.65 0.34 -13.55
C SER A 246 5.54 -0.48 -12.86
N ASN A 247 4.91 -1.40 -13.58
CA ASN A 247 3.91 -2.31 -13.00
C ASN A 247 4.50 -3.26 -11.95
N MET A 248 5.72 -3.77 -12.18
CA MET A 248 6.41 -4.61 -11.20
C MET A 248 6.80 -3.80 -9.95
N VAL A 249 7.25 -2.56 -10.12
CA VAL A 249 7.57 -1.65 -9.01
C VAL A 249 6.31 -1.30 -8.22
N PHE A 250 5.19 -1.03 -8.90
CA PHE A 250 3.90 -0.78 -8.23
C PHE A 250 3.53 -1.91 -7.27
N ALA A 251 3.80 -3.16 -7.66
CA ALA A 251 3.53 -4.32 -6.81
C ALA A 251 4.34 -4.32 -5.50
N TYR A 252 5.52 -3.67 -5.47
CA TYR A 252 6.37 -3.55 -4.25
C TYR A 252 6.07 -2.32 -3.40
N VAL A 253 5.10 -1.47 -3.77
CA VAL A 253 4.85 -0.23 -3.03
C VAL A 253 4.21 -0.52 -1.68
N ASN A 254 5.02 -0.40 -0.63
CA ASN A 254 4.60 -0.47 0.77
C ASN A 254 5.22 0.66 1.62
N HIS A 255 5.73 1.70 0.94
CA HIS A 255 6.49 2.81 1.51
C HIS A 255 5.67 3.60 2.54
N PHE A 256 4.39 3.82 2.25
CA PHE A 256 3.50 4.55 3.18
C PHE A 256 3.27 3.78 4.47
N THR A 257 3.12 2.45 4.38
CA THR A 257 2.97 1.57 5.54
C THR A 257 4.24 1.52 6.38
N LEU A 258 5.43 1.52 5.76
CA LEU A 258 6.69 1.52 6.49
C LEU A 258 6.82 2.76 7.38
N VAL A 259 6.49 3.96 6.88
CA VAL A 259 6.60 5.22 7.64
C VAL A 259 5.76 5.16 8.92
N SER A 260 4.57 4.55 8.88
CA SER A 260 3.73 4.37 10.07
C SER A 260 4.21 3.26 11.00
N LEU A 261 4.87 2.21 10.47
CA LEU A 261 5.37 1.09 11.24
C LEU A 261 6.66 1.38 12.00
N VAL A 262 7.56 2.21 11.46
CA VAL A 262 8.86 2.52 12.09
C VAL A 262 8.68 3.13 13.49
N PRO A 263 7.83 4.14 13.72
CA PRO A 263 7.56 4.66 15.06
C PRO A 263 6.84 3.68 15.98
N ALA A 264 6.04 2.77 15.43
CA ALA A 264 5.30 1.78 16.21
C ALA A 264 6.13 0.55 16.63
N LEU A 265 7.34 0.37 16.08
CA LEU A 265 8.17 -0.80 16.31
C LEU A 265 8.77 -0.80 17.72
N LYS A 266 8.59 -1.90 18.47
CA LYS A 266 9.27 -2.11 19.76
C LYS A 266 10.76 -2.28 19.51
N ASN A 267 11.57 -1.47 20.19
CA ASN A 267 13.01 -1.35 19.99
C ASN A 267 13.36 -1.03 18.52
N ARG A 268 13.52 0.26 18.22
CA ARG A 268 13.77 0.81 16.88
C ARG A 268 15.24 0.74 16.44
N SER A 269 16.00 -0.28 16.91
CA SER A 269 17.41 -0.45 16.55
C SER A 269 17.56 -0.65 15.03
N TRP A 270 18.72 -0.27 14.50
CA TRP A 270 19.03 -0.43 13.07
C TRP A 270 18.89 -1.90 12.58
N PRO A 271 19.44 -2.91 13.29
CA PRO A 271 19.29 -4.29 12.85
C PRO A 271 17.83 -4.74 12.73
N ARG A 272 16.96 -4.30 13.66
CA ARG A 272 15.54 -4.65 13.63
C ARG A 272 14.80 -3.99 12.47
N ARG A 273 15.12 -2.72 12.15
CA ARG A 273 14.55 -2.04 10.97
C ARG A 273 15.03 -2.69 9.67
N ALA A 274 16.32 -3.06 9.60
CA ALA A 274 16.87 -3.78 8.48
C ALA A 274 16.21 -5.16 8.32
N ALA A 275 16.08 -5.91 9.41
CA ALA A 275 15.39 -7.20 9.41
C ALA A 275 13.93 -7.09 8.96
N LEU A 276 13.20 -6.04 9.42
CA LEU A 276 11.82 -5.76 8.98
C LEU A 276 11.75 -5.63 7.45
N ILE A 277 12.62 -4.80 6.86
CA ILE A 277 12.59 -4.48 5.43
C ILE A 277 12.99 -5.72 4.62
N TRP A 278 14.15 -6.32 4.91
CA TRP A 278 14.65 -7.45 4.12
C TRP A 278 13.79 -8.71 4.25
N SER A 279 13.26 -9.01 5.45
CA SER A 279 12.36 -10.16 5.63
C SER A 279 11.06 -9.98 4.86
N SER A 280 10.45 -8.77 4.95
CA SER A 280 9.23 -8.49 4.20
C SER A 280 9.47 -8.52 2.69
N SER A 281 10.51 -7.84 2.19
CA SER A 281 10.83 -7.84 0.76
C SER A 281 11.17 -9.22 0.23
N GLY A 282 11.88 -10.04 1.01
CA GLY A 282 12.21 -11.42 0.65
C GLY A 282 10.96 -12.30 0.50
N ILE A 283 10.03 -12.23 1.47
CA ILE A 283 8.76 -12.98 1.40
C ILE A 283 7.94 -12.54 0.19
N VAL A 284 7.79 -11.21 -0.01
CA VAL A 284 7.05 -10.65 -1.15
C VAL A 284 7.67 -11.13 -2.47
N THR A 285 8.99 -11.05 -2.60
CA THR A 285 9.70 -11.48 -3.82
C THR A 285 9.52 -12.96 -4.09
N ALA A 286 9.62 -13.82 -3.07
CA ALA A 286 9.41 -15.26 -3.22
C ALA A 286 7.99 -15.57 -3.74
N VAL A 287 6.96 -14.92 -3.18
CA VAL A 287 5.57 -15.07 -3.65
C VAL A 287 5.43 -14.56 -5.09
N TYR A 288 6.02 -13.41 -5.41
CA TYR A 288 5.91 -12.80 -6.72
C TYR A 288 6.63 -13.59 -7.82
N VAL A 289 7.84 -14.05 -7.54
CA VAL A 289 8.59 -14.93 -8.47
C VAL A 289 7.82 -16.24 -8.66
N GLY A 290 7.36 -16.87 -7.57
CA GLY A 290 6.58 -18.11 -7.64
C GLY A 290 5.30 -17.94 -8.47
N MET A 291 4.53 -16.88 -8.22
CA MET A 291 3.29 -16.57 -8.96
C MET A 291 3.56 -16.30 -10.43
N GLY A 292 4.55 -15.46 -10.72
CA GLY A 292 4.91 -15.10 -12.08
C GLY A 292 5.42 -16.29 -12.89
N VAL A 293 6.36 -17.05 -12.34
CA VAL A 293 6.96 -18.23 -12.99
C VAL A 293 5.91 -19.32 -13.20
N ALA A 294 5.19 -19.71 -12.15
CA ALA A 294 4.17 -20.77 -12.27
C ALA A 294 3.09 -20.39 -13.27
N GLY A 295 2.57 -19.16 -13.21
CA GLY A 295 1.54 -18.70 -14.14
C GLY A 295 2.03 -18.59 -15.58
N TYR A 296 3.25 -18.09 -15.80
CA TYR A 296 3.79 -17.97 -17.16
C TYR A 296 4.16 -19.33 -17.76
N LEU A 297 4.78 -20.24 -17.00
CA LEU A 297 5.09 -21.59 -17.46
C LEU A 297 3.83 -22.42 -17.71
N HIS A 298 2.75 -22.16 -16.96
CA HIS A 298 1.47 -22.83 -17.14
C HIS A 298 0.77 -22.41 -18.45
N PHE A 299 0.65 -21.10 -18.69
CA PHE A 299 -0.15 -20.55 -19.78
C PHE A 299 0.67 -20.09 -21.00
N GLY A 300 1.98 -19.90 -20.85
CA GLY A 300 2.86 -19.40 -21.91
C GLY A 300 2.38 -18.09 -22.53
N ASN A 301 2.39 -18.02 -23.85
CA ASN A 301 1.90 -16.85 -24.60
C ASN A 301 0.38 -16.66 -24.56
N SER A 302 -0.41 -17.61 -24.05
CA SER A 302 -1.86 -17.48 -23.87
C SER A 302 -2.23 -16.78 -22.54
N VAL A 303 -1.23 -16.50 -21.67
CA VAL A 303 -1.49 -15.79 -20.41
C VAL A 303 -2.09 -14.41 -20.67
N THR A 304 -3.18 -14.11 -19.97
CA THR A 304 -3.81 -12.80 -19.96
C THR A 304 -3.05 -11.82 -19.03
N PRO A 305 -3.26 -10.50 -19.16
CA PRO A 305 -2.62 -9.52 -18.25
C PRO A 305 -2.85 -9.84 -16.77
N ASP A 306 -4.02 -10.37 -16.43
CA ASP A 306 -4.41 -10.81 -15.09
C ASP A 306 -4.74 -12.32 -15.11
N ILE A 307 -4.16 -13.07 -14.19
CA ILE A 307 -4.27 -14.53 -14.17
C ILE A 307 -5.70 -15.04 -13.89
N LEU A 308 -6.51 -14.29 -13.13
CA LEU A 308 -7.89 -14.64 -12.85
C LEU A 308 -8.83 -14.40 -14.04
N SER A 309 -8.43 -13.56 -15.00
CA SER A 309 -9.15 -13.32 -16.24
C SER A 309 -8.81 -14.31 -17.33
N ALA A 310 -7.86 -15.23 -17.11
CA ALA A 310 -7.48 -16.24 -18.08
C ALA A 310 -8.68 -17.14 -18.45
N PRO A 311 -9.02 -17.27 -19.75
CA PRO A 311 -10.20 -18.02 -20.17
C PRO A 311 -10.04 -19.55 -20.03
N ALA A 312 -8.83 -20.04 -19.75
CA ALA A 312 -8.45 -21.41 -19.98
C ALA A 312 -9.05 -22.45 -19.02
N LYS A 313 -9.58 -22.07 -17.84
CA LYS A 313 -10.18 -23.08 -16.94
C LYS A 313 -11.47 -22.58 -16.28
N PRO A 314 -12.64 -23.00 -16.79
CA PRO A 314 -13.92 -22.81 -16.12
C PRO A 314 -14.03 -23.82 -14.96
N GLY A 315 -13.24 -23.62 -13.90
CA GLY A 315 -13.31 -24.43 -12.69
C GLY A 315 -13.91 -23.65 -11.54
N ILE A 316 -14.60 -24.33 -10.63
CA ILE A 316 -15.18 -23.72 -9.43
C ILE A 316 -14.11 -23.07 -8.56
N ALA A 317 -12.87 -23.60 -8.56
CA ALA A 317 -11.75 -23.05 -7.84
C ALA A 317 -11.37 -21.65 -8.31
N TYR A 318 -11.31 -21.41 -9.61
CA TYR A 318 -11.06 -20.05 -10.18
C TYR A 318 -12.26 -19.11 -9.96
N ALA A 319 -13.48 -19.65 -10.01
CA ALA A 319 -14.68 -18.88 -9.65
C ALA A 319 -14.61 -18.38 -8.19
N LEU A 320 -14.28 -19.27 -7.26
CA LEU A 320 -14.07 -18.90 -5.87
C LEU A 320 -12.92 -17.91 -5.69
N GLY A 321 -11.83 -18.05 -6.44
CA GLY A 321 -10.74 -17.07 -6.48
C GLY A 321 -11.19 -15.67 -6.93
N ARG A 322 -12.04 -15.58 -7.96
CA ARG A 322 -12.63 -14.32 -8.42
C ARG A 322 -13.54 -13.69 -7.35
N LEU A 323 -14.41 -14.49 -6.74
CA LEU A 323 -15.26 -14.01 -5.64
C LEU A 323 -14.41 -13.52 -4.47
N ALA A 324 -13.46 -14.32 -4.02
CA ALA A 324 -12.57 -13.98 -2.93
C ALA A 324 -11.82 -12.66 -3.22
N MET A 325 -11.26 -12.51 -4.43
CA MET A 325 -10.55 -11.29 -4.80
C MET A 325 -11.47 -10.07 -4.89
N SER A 326 -12.70 -10.23 -5.39
CA SER A 326 -13.68 -9.15 -5.37
C SER A 326 -13.96 -8.66 -3.96
N LEU A 327 -14.17 -9.58 -2.99
CA LEU A 327 -14.38 -9.25 -1.57
C LEU A 327 -13.16 -8.57 -0.94
N VAL A 328 -11.95 -9.03 -1.28
CA VAL A 328 -10.69 -8.40 -0.85
C VAL A 328 -10.59 -6.96 -1.32
N LEU A 329 -10.89 -6.71 -2.59
CA LEU A 329 -10.82 -5.36 -3.17
C LEU A 329 -11.87 -4.45 -2.53
N ILE A 330 -13.09 -4.94 -2.29
CA ILE A 330 -14.13 -4.19 -1.56
C ILE A 330 -13.65 -3.78 -0.17
N ALA A 331 -13.03 -4.70 0.58
CA ALA A 331 -12.53 -4.43 1.92
C ALA A 331 -11.25 -3.56 1.94
N SER A 332 -10.43 -3.64 0.90
CA SER A 332 -9.17 -2.88 0.81
C SER A 332 -9.36 -1.48 0.25
N TYR A 333 -10.45 -1.23 -0.49
CA TYR A 333 -10.74 0.08 -1.08
C TYR A 333 -10.77 1.23 -0.06
N PRO A 334 -11.48 1.11 1.08
CA PRO A 334 -11.48 2.14 2.10
C PRO A 334 -10.10 2.44 2.67
N LEU A 335 -9.24 1.42 2.81
CA LEU A 335 -7.87 1.58 3.32
C LEU A 335 -6.97 2.37 2.35
N GLN A 336 -7.27 2.31 1.05
CA GLN A 336 -6.60 3.10 0.02
C GLN A 336 -7.20 4.51 -0.12
N CYS A 337 -8.52 4.61 0.06
CA CYS A 337 -9.26 5.86 0.01
C CYS A 337 -8.89 6.81 1.16
N ASP A 338 -8.64 6.29 2.37
CA ASP A 338 -8.35 7.08 3.57
C ASP A 338 -7.08 7.96 3.47
N PRO A 339 -5.89 7.44 3.11
CA PRO A 339 -4.72 8.28 2.91
C PRO A 339 -4.87 9.26 1.75
N THR A 340 -5.60 8.88 0.69
CA THR A 340 -5.88 9.74 -0.45
C THR A 340 -6.74 10.94 -0.03
N ARG A 341 -7.81 10.67 0.72
CA ARG A 341 -8.68 11.70 1.29
C ARG A 341 -7.94 12.62 2.24
N THR A 342 -7.13 12.06 3.13
CA THR A 342 -6.35 12.83 4.10
C THR A 342 -5.36 13.75 3.40
N ALA A 343 -4.63 13.28 2.40
CA ALA A 343 -3.70 14.08 1.62
C ALA A 343 -4.43 15.20 0.83
N SER A 344 -5.59 14.88 0.25
CA SER A 344 -6.41 15.87 -0.47
C SER A 344 -6.99 16.93 0.47
N ASP A 345 -7.40 16.54 1.68
CA ASP A 345 -7.91 17.47 2.69
C ASP A 345 -6.80 18.42 3.17
N GLN A 346 -5.59 17.92 3.37
CA GLN A 346 -4.42 18.72 3.69
C GLN A 346 -4.07 19.72 2.59
N LEU A 347 -4.09 19.29 1.32
CA LEU A 347 -3.90 20.18 0.17
C LEU A 347 -4.98 21.27 0.12
N LEU A 348 -6.23 20.89 0.28
CA LEU A 348 -7.34 21.85 0.25
C LEU A 348 -7.18 22.93 1.33
N LEU A 349 -6.84 22.52 2.56
CA LEU A 349 -6.69 23.45 3.69
C LEU A 349 -5.50 24.39 3.54
N GLU A 350 -4.51 24.07 2.73
CA GLU A 350 -3.38 24.97 2.44
C GLU A 350 -3.79 26.14 1.53
N PHE A 351 -4.77 25.94 0.65
CA PHE A 351 -5.24 26.95 -0.31
C PHE A 351 -6.52 27.68 0.11
N VAL A 352 -7.27 27.13 1.07
CA VAL A 352 -8.55 27.68 1.50
C VAL A 352 -8.38 28.51 2.76
N ASN A 353 -9.07 29.67 2.82
CA ASN A 353 -9.04 30.53 4.00
C ASN A 353 -9.48 29.75 5.26
N PRO A 354 -8.70 29.79 6.37
CA PRO A 354 -9.03 29.12 7.63
C PRO A 354 -10.41 29.46 8.19
N ASN A 355 -10.92 30.66 7.89
CA ASN A 355 -12.23 31.13 8.34
C ASN A 355 -13.40 30.74 7.41
N SER A 356 -13.13 30.08 6.29
CA SER A 356 -14.19 29.66 5.35
C SER A 356 -15.09 28.58 5.98
N TRP A 357 -16.33 28.51 5.50
CA TRP A 357 -17.28 27.46 5.91
C TRP A 357 -16.71 26.07 5.64
N VAL A 358 -16.00 25.90 4.52
CA VAL A 358 -15.35 24.63 4.17
C VAL A 358 -14.31 24.22 5.21
N SER A 359 -13.45 25.15 5.65
CA SER A 359 -12.42 24.87 6.67
C SER A 359 -13.01 24.48 8.02
N ARG A 360 -14.16 25.09 8.38
CA ARG A 360 -14.83 24.86 9.67
C ARG A 360 -15.63 23.56 9.74
N ASN A 361 -15.91 22.90 8.61
CA ASN A 361 -16.77 21.72 8.56
C ASN A 361 -16.03 20.44 8.12
N PRO A 362 -15.21 19.80 8.99
CA PRO A 362 -14.42 18.62 8.64
C PRO A 362 -15.28 17.41 8.25
N ARG A 363 -16.49 17.29 8.81
CA ARG A 363 -17.43 16.20 8.44
C ARG A 363 -17.88 16.32 6.98
N VAL A 364 -18.22 17.54 6.53
CA VAL A 364 -18.63 17.77 5.14
C VAL A 364 -17.50 17.43 4.18
N ARG A 365 -16.27 17.89 4.47
CA ARG A 365 -15.09 17.55 3.65
C ARG A 365 -14.84 16.04 3.60
N HIS A 366 -14.97 15.34 4.76
CA HIS A 366 -14.83 13.88 4.82
C HIS A 366 -15.77 13.17 3.86
N TYR A 367 -17.07 13.49 3.90
CA TYR A 367 -18.06 12.86 3.01
C TYR A 367 -17.91 13.29 1.56
N ALA A 368 -17.60 14.56 1.29
CA ALA A 368 -17.37 15.08 -0.06
C ALA A 368 -16.19 14.40 -0.74
N TRP A 369 -15.04 14.30 -0.05
CA TRP A 369 -13.88 13.56 -0.55
C TRP A 369 -14.16 12.07 -0.73
N THR A 370 -14.90 11.45 0.21
CA THR A 370 -15.27 10.02 0.09
C THR A 370 -16.15 9.80 -1.14
N LEU A 371 -17.14 10.66 -1.37
CA LEU A 371 -18.01 10.60 -2.56
C LEU A 371 -17.17 10.73 -3.83
N PHE A 372 -16.27 11.70 -3.89
CA PHE A 372 -15.41 11.94 -5.04
C PHE A 372 -14.48 10.74 -5.30
N PHE A 373 -13.81 10.21 -4.26
CA PHE A 373 -12.85 9.10 -4.39
C PHE A 373 -13.50 7.72 -4.54
N VAL A 374 -14.78 7.57 -4.37
CA VAL A 374 -15.50 6.32 -4.68
C VAL A 374 -16.14 6.39 -6.05
N PHE A 375 -16.92 7.42 -6.34
CA PHE A 375 -17.68 7.50 -7.58
C PHE A 375 -16.89 8.04 -8.77
N GLY A 376 -15.92 8.93 -8.56
CA GLY A 376 -15.03 9.42 -9.63
C GLY A 376 -14.23 8.29 -10.27
N PRO A 377 -13.43 7.51 -9.51
CA PRO A 377 -12.74 6.34 -10.03
C PRO A 377 -13.68 5.29 -10.63
N CYS A 378 -14.85 5.06 -10.02
CA CYS A 378 -15.85 4.13 -10.56
C CYS A 378 -16.35 4.57 -11.93
N LEU A 379 -16.67 5.85 -12.09
CA LEU A 379 -17.11 6.40 -13.38
C LEU A 379 -16.04 6.22 -14.47
N ILE A 380 -14.78 6.53 -14.16
CA ILE A 380 -13.65 6.34 -15.08
C ILE A 380 -13.47 4.85 -15.38
N ALA A 381 -13.53 3.97 -14.39
CA ALA A 381 -13.39 2.52 -14.57
C ALA A 381 -14.46 1.93 -15.49
N VAL A 382 -15.68 2.47 -15.47
CA VAL A 382 -16.79 2.00 -16.31
C VAL A 382 -16.73 2.59 -17.71
N THR A 383 -16.48 3.90 -17.85
CA THR A 383 -16.46 4.60 -19.14
C THR A 383 -15.19 4.34 -19.94
N LEU A 384 -14.04 4.28 -19.26
CA LEU A 384 -12.72 4.10 -19.87
C LEU A 384 -12.14 2.71 -19.58
N ARG A 385 -12.96 1.68 -19.54
CA ARG A 385 -12.59 0.31 -19.17
C ARG A 385 -11.36 -0.23 -19.92
N ALA A 386 -11.25 0.04 -21.21
CA ALA A 386 -10.11 -0.40 -22.03
C ALA A 386 -8.79 0.30 -21.64
N TYR A 387 -8.87 1.47 -21.00
CA TYR A 387 -7.72 2.30 -20.66
C TYR A 387 -7.33 2.21 -19.17
N VAL A 388 -8.01 1.38 -18.37
CA VAL A 388 -7.72 1.26 -16.91
C VAL A 388 -6.26 0.85 -16.69
N MET A 389 -5.73 -0.13 -17.41
CA MET A 389 -4.33 -0.53 -17.30
C MET A 389 -3.35 0.56 -17.75
N PRO A 390 -3.49 1.17 -18.93
CA PRO A 390 -2.69 2.34 -19.30
C PRO A 390 -2.73 3.50 -18.28
N ILE A 391 -3.90 3.81 -17.73
CA ILE A 391 -4.05 4.85 -16.71
C ILE A 391 -3.25 4.49 -15.46
N LEU A 392 -3.36 3.25 -14.97
CA LEU A 392 -2.59 2.76 -13.84
C LEU A 392 -1.09 2.82 -14.13
N GLU A 393 -0.65 2.42 -15.32
CA GLU A 393 0.76 2.46 -15.75
C GLU A 393 1.31 3.89 -15.74
N VAL A 394 0.57 4.87 -16.23
CA VAL A 394 0.99 6.29 -16.24
C VAL A 394 1.12 6.82 -14.81
N PHE A 395 0.12 6.63 -13.96
CA PHE A 395 0.18 7.11 -12.57
C PHE A 395 1.25 6.39 -11.75
N SER A 396 1.42 5.07 -11.94
CA SER A 396 2.46 4.32 -11.24
C SER A 396 3.87 4.67 -11.74
N SER A 397 4.08 4.92 -13.03
CA SER A 397 5.38 5.29 -13.55
C SER A 397 5.79 6.71 -13.14
N ALA A 398 4.91 7.70 -13.30
CA ALA A 398 5.22 9.09 -13.00
C ALA A 398 5.26 9.35 -11.48
N CYS A 399 4.12 9.17 -10.80
CA CYS A 399 4.02 9.48 -9.38
C CYS A 399 4.65 8.40 -8.50
N GLY A 400 4.55 7.11 -8.88
CA GLY A 400 5.17 6.02 -8.16
C GLY A 400 6.69 6.12 -8.16
N SER A 401 7.32 6.42 -9.29
CA SER A 401 8.78 6.62 -9.36
C SER A 401 9.25 7.79 -8.50
N LEU A 402 8.50 8.89 -8.48
CA LEU A 402 8.78 10.02 -7.59
C LEU A 402 8.71 9.61 -6.12
N LEU A 403 7.63 8.96 -5.70
CA LEU A 403 7.36 8.61 -4.30
C LEU A 403 8.27 7.48 -3.79
N VAL A 404 8.64 6.54 -4.67
CA VAL A 404 9.40 5.34 -4.31
C VAL A 404 10.90 5.51 -4.50
N PHE A 405 11.36 6.12 -5.59
CA PHE A 405 12.77 6.15 -5.94
C PHE A 405 13.44 7.51 -5.78
N ILE A 406 12.72 8.61 -5.93
CA ILE A 406 13.31 9.96 -5.90
C ILE A 406 13.24 10.55 -4.49
N LEU A 407 12.07 10.55 -3.87
CA LEU A 407 11.87 11.22 -2.57
C LEU A 407 12.62 10.56 -1.40
N PRO A 408 12.65 9.22 -1.23
CA PRO A 408 13.35 8.63 -0.10
C PRO A 408 14.86 8.92 -0.07
N PRO A 409 15.63 8.73 -1.17
CA PRO A 409 17.03 9.13 -1.18
C PRO A 409 17.23 10.66 -1.06
N TYR A 410 16.34 11.48 -1.63
CA TYR A 410 16.39 12.94 -1.46
C TYR A 410 16.25 13.34 0.02
N TYR A 411 15.30 12.75 0.73
CA TYR A 411 15.13 13.00 2.17
C TYR A 411 16.32 12.53 2.98
N PHE A 412 16.88 11.39 2.63
CA PHE A 412 18.08 10.86 3.26
C PHE A 412 19.30 11.76 3.01
N LEU A 413 19.51 12.26 1.80
CA LEU A 413 20.60 13.19 1.48
C LEU A 413 20.47 14.50 2.24
N LYS A 414 19.27 15.05 2.35
CA LYS A 414 19.00 16.23 3.19
C LYS A 414 19.32 15.99 4.67
N LEU A 415 19.04 14.78 5.13
CA LEU A 415 19.38 14.34 6.48
C LEU A 415 20.88 14.30 6.73
N VAL A 416 21.66 13.83 5.74
CA VAL A 416 23.13 13.69 5.79
C VAL A 416 23.83 15.04 5.59
N GLY A 417 23.35 15.87 4.65
CA GLY A 417 23.92 17.20 4.36
C GLY A 417 23.79 18.20 5.52
N GLY A 418 22.95 17.94 6.51
CA GLY A 418 22.85 18.68 7.77
C GLY A 418 23.92 18.33 8.83
N GLY A 419 25.04 17.66 8.46
CA GLY A 419 26.16 17.38 9.39
C GLY A 419 26.30 15.92 9.85
N PHE A 420 25.70 14.96 9.15
CA PHE A 420 25.78 13.54 9.50
C PHE A 420 27.04 12.87 8.92
N ARG A 421 27.90 12.32 9.78
CA ARG A 421 29.03 11.49 9.37
C ARG A 421 28.63 10.02 9.19
N TRP A 422 29.10 9.35 8.13
CA TRP A 422 28.83 7.94 7.81
C TRP A 422 29.30 6.98 8.92
N THR A 423 30.25 7.38 9.77
CA THR A 423 30.80 6.59 10.89
C THR A 423 29.78 6.32 12.01
N GLU A 424 28.68 7.05 12.08
CA GLU A 424 27.61 6.80 13.07
C GLU A 424 26.60 5.72 12.65
N MET A 425 26.87 5.04 11.54
CA MET A 425 25.98 3.99 11.03
C MET A 425 25.91 2.73 11.92
N SER A 426 26.89 2.51 12.75
CA SER A 426 27.10 1.21 13.45
C SER A 426 26.83 1.24 14.96
N SER A 427 26.92 2.36 15.64
CA SER A 427 26.83 2.37 17.11
C SER A 427 26.49 3.75 17.66
N LYS A 428 25.30 3.96 18.12
CA LYS A 428 24.89 4.70 19.33
C LYS A 428 23.42 5.12 19.23
N PRO A 429 22.63 4.98 20.28
CA PRO A 429 21.37 5.72 20.39
C PRO A 429 21.70 7.21 20.44
N VAL A 430 21.00 8.02 19.63
CA VAL A 430 21.16 9.48 19.60
C VAL A 430 20.77 10.01 20.97
N SER A 431 21.73 10.61 21.69
CA SER A 431 21.43 11.37 22.90
C SER A 431 20.57 12.58 22.53
N SER A 432 19.50 12.78 23.25
CA SER A 432 18.51 13.85 23.06
C SER A 432 19.02 15.23 23.50
N GLY A 433 20.25 15.62 23.13
CA GLY A 433 20.94 16.80 23.69
C GLY A 433 21.22 17.97 22.75
N ASP A 434 20.93 17.86 21.44
CA ASP A 434 21.17 18.98 20.53
C ASP A 434 19.91 19.82 20.33
N THR A 435 19.68 20.74 21.25
CA THR A 435 18.80 21.90 21.06
C THR A 435 19.38 22.79 19.98
N PHE A 436 18.69 22.90 18.86
CA PHE A 436 18.98 23.90 17.83
C PHE A 436 18.63 25.30 18.38
N ASN A 437 19.66 26.06 18.69
CA ASN A 437 19.64 27.53 18.62
C ASN A 437 20.31 27.92 17.29
N LYS A 438 19.51 28.24 16.30
CA LYS A 438 19.65 29.37 15.37
C LYS A 438 18.52 29.29 14.32
#